data_01b098eb7b4212c4282f703733ef940f
#
_entry.id   01b098eb7b4212c4282f703733ef940f
#
_cell.length_a   1.000
_cell.length_b   1.000
_cell.length_c   1.000
_cell.angle_alpha   90.00
_cell.angle_beta   90.00
_cell.angle_gamma   90.00
#
_symmetry.space_group_name_H-M   'P 1'
#
loop_
_entity.id
_entity.type
_entity.pdbx_description
1 polymer ?
#
loop_
_entity_poly.entity_id
_entity_poly.type
_entity_poly.pdbx_seq_one_letter_code
_entity_poly.pdbx_strand_id
1 'polypeptide(L)'
;GRTMKNGGIMTSRPFRSPHHTISDVALVGGGSYPQPGEISLSHNGVLFLDELPEFKRGVLEVLRQPLEDREVTISRAKFTVTYPSSFMLVASMNPSPSGYFNDPDAPVTSSPAEMQRYLSKISGPLLDRIDIHVEVTPVPFEKLSEERKGEPSNVIRERVTGARKVQSERFLEFSNIHYNAQMGVKQIRSYCKLDESSLQLLKTAMEKLNLSARAYDRILKVSRTI
;
A
#
# COMPACT_ATOMS: atom_id res chain seq x y z
N GLY A 1 -21.73 2.14 -8.12
CA GLY A 1 -21.50 2.74 -6.79
C GLY A 1 -22.73 2.59 -5.90
N ARG A 2 -22.54 2.43 -4.61
CA ARG A 2 -23.66 2.51 -3.65
C ARG A 2 -24.11 3.96 -3.59
N THR A 3 -25.35 4.23 -3.97
CA THR A 3 -26.00 5.52 -3.71
C THR A 3 -26.13 5.73 -2.21
N MET A 4 -25.68 6.89 -1.73
CA MET A 4 -25.91 7.27 -0.35
C MET A 4 -27.40 7.40 -0.08
N LYS A 5 -27.88 6.94 1.10
CA LYS A 5 -29.30 7.01 1.49
C LYS A 5 -29.90 8.41 1.40
N ASN A 6 -29.08 9.46 1.34
CA ASN A 6 -29.51 10.87 1.32
C ASN A 6 -29.08 11.65 0.05
N GLY A 7 -28.66 11.00 -1.04
CA GLY A 7 -28.36 11.68 -2.30
C GLY A 7 -27.21 12.71 -2.29
N GLY A 8 -26.40 12.76 -1.24
CA GLY A 8 -25.30 13.72 -1.09
C GLY A 8 -23.97 13.23 -1.65
N ILE A 9 -23.04 14.17 -1.86
CA ILE A 9 -21.65 13.87 -2.21
C ILE A 9 -20.93 13.26 -1.01
N MET A 10 -20.18 12.15 -1.24
CA MET A 10 -19.36 11.54 -0.19
C MET A 10 -18.20 12.49 0.19
N THR A 11 -18.20 13.01 1.40
CA THR A 11 -17.20 13.95 1.92
C THR A 11 -16.07 13.27 2.69
N SER A 12 -16.26 12.02 3.12
CA SER A 12 -15.25 11.22 3.83
C SER A 12 -14.69 10.14 2.92
N ARG A 13 -13.38 9.90 3.03
CA ARG A 13 -12.72 8.81 2.30
C ARG A 13 -13.13 7.47 2.91
N PRO A 14 -13.42 6.44 2.08
CA PRO A 14 -13.72 5.11 2.60
C PRO A 14 -12.50 4.51 3.29
N PHE A 15 -12.75 3.84 4.41
CA PHE A 15 -11.80 2.98 5.11
C PHE A 15 -12.39 1.57 5.14
N ARG A 16 -11.64 0.60 4.59
CA ARG A 16 -12.05 -0.80 4.52
C ARG A 16 -11.00 -1.66 5.22
N SER A 17 -11.45 -2.50 6.13
CA SER A 17 -10.58 -3.42 6.88
C SER A 17 -11.22 -4.80 6.91
N PRO A 18 -11.11 -5.58 5.82
CA PRO A 18 -11.62 -6.94 5.80
C PRO A 18 -10.78 -7.85 6.68
N HIS A 19 -11.44 -8.79 7.34
CA HIS A 19 -10.77 -9.82 8.12
C HIS A 19 -9.99 -10.78 7.22
N HIS A 20 -8.90 -11.37 7.71
CA HIS A 20 -8.03 -12.27 6.94
C HIS A 20 -8.72 -13.54 6.40
N THR A 21 -9.89 -13.91 6.95
CA THR A 21 -10.71 -15.04 6.46
C THR A 21 -11.54 -14.69 5.22
N ILE A 22 -11.47 -13.46 4.72
CA ILE A 22 -12.20 -13.03 3.51
C ILE A 22 -11.90 -13.92 2.31
N SER A 23 -12.89 -14.16 1.44
CA SER A 23 -12.69 -14.85 0.18
C SER A 23 -12.15 -13.90 -0.90
N ASP A 24 -11.51 -14.44 -1.93
CA ASP A 24 -11.09 -13.71 -3.14
C ASP A 24 -12.27 -12.98 -3.80
N VAL A 25 -13.41 -13.63 -3.90
CA VAL A 25 -14.65 -13.03 -4.46
C VAL A 25 -15.14 -11.86 -3.61
N ALA A 26 -15.07 -11.95 -2.29
CA ALA A 26 -15.47 -10.82 -1.43
C ALA A 26 -14.46 -9.67 -1.49
N LEU A 27 -13.18 -9.96 -1.69
CA LEU A 27 -12.13 -8.95 -1.81
C LEU A 27 -12.18 -8.24 -3.17
N VAL A 28 -12.25 -8.98 -4.28
CA VAL A 28 -12.22 -8.46 -5.65
C VAL A 28 -13.61 -8.02 -6.11
N GLY A 29 -14.59 -8.80 -5.74
CA GLY A 29 -15.96 -8.69 -6.26
C GLY A 29 -16.35 -9.89 -7.11
N GLY A 30 -17.62 -10.02 -7.42
CA GLY A 30 -18.14 -11.15 -8.18
C GLY A 30 -19.64 -11.33 -8.01
N GLY A 31 -20.08 -12.58 -8.11
CA GLY A 31 -21.49 -12.97 -8.09
C GLY A 31 -22.06 -13.19 -9.48
N SER A 32 -23.30 -13.68 -9.54
CA SER A 32 -24.03 -13.88 -10.82
C SER A 32 -24.25 -12.54 -11.54
N TYR A 33 -24.52 -11.48 -10.78
CA TYR A 33 -24.45 -10.10 -11.21
C TYR A 33 -23.19 -9.50 -10.59
N PRO A 34 -22.21 -9.02 -11.38
CA PRO A 34 -20.96 -8.48 -10.87
C PRO A 34 -21.20 -7.39 -9.83
N GLN A 35 -20.74 -7.64 -8.60
CA GLN A 35 -20.76 -6.67 -7.50
C GLN A 35 -19.33 -6.27 -7.13
N PRO A 36 -19.08 -5.00 -6.75
CA PRO A 36 -17.76 -4.56 -6.31
C PRO A 36 -17.37 -5.22 -4.98
N GLY A 37 -16.12 -5.65 -4.87
CA GLY A 37 -15.54 -6.14 -3.63
C GLY A 37 -14.89 -5.04 -2.79
N GLU A 38 -14.24 -5.43 -1.68
CA GLU A 38 -13.59 -4.51 -0.74
C GLU A 38 -12.54 -3.60 -1.41
N ILE A 39 -11.81 -4.11 -2.40
CA ILE A 39 -10.84 -3.35 -3.20
C ILE A 39 -11.53 -2.16 -3.87
N SER A 40 -12.62 -2.39 -4.59
CA SER A 40 -13.34 -1.32 -5.29
C SER A 40 -14.09 -0.42 -4.34
N LEU A 41 -14.57 -0.95 -3.19
CA LEU A 41 -15.22 -0.17 -2.15
C LEU A 41 -14.25 0.74 -1.39
N SER A 42 -12.93 0.47 -1.47
CA SER A 42 -11.88 1.33 -0.90
C SER A 42 -11.39 2.43 -1.87
N HIS A 43 -11.98 2.55 -3.06
CA HIS A 43 -11.58 3.54 -4.07
C HIS A 43 -11.53 4.96 -3.49
N ASN A 44 -10.42 5.67 -3.73
CA ASN A 44 -10.07 6.97 -3.16
C ASN A 44 -9.96 7.00 -1.62
N GLY A 45 -9.82 5.83 -1.00
CA GLY A 45 -9.70 5.64 0.44
C GLY A 45 -8.54 4.75 0.82
N VAL A 46 -8.73 3.98 1.88
CA VAL A 46 -7.73 3.08 2.47
C VAL A 46 -8.30 1.66 2.51
N LEU A 47 -7.49 0.71 2.04
CA LEU A 47 -7.66 -0.71 2.31
C LEU A 47 -6.61 -1.11 3.35
N PHE A 48 -7.06 -1.47 4.55
CA PHE A 48 -6.20 -1.91 5.65
C PHE A 48 -6.29 -3.43 5.78
N LEU A 49 -5.14 -4.10 5.71
CA LEU A 49 -5.03 -5.55 5.89
C LEU A 49 -4.19 -5.84 7.12
N ASP A 50 -4.87 -6.16 8.22
CA ASP A 50 -4.21 -6.58 9.44
C ASP A 50 -3.78 -8.04 9.35
N GLU A 51 -2.67 -8.40 9.99
CA GLU A 51 -2.13 -9.76 9.98
C GLU A 51 -1.92 -10.29 8.54
N LEU A 52 -1.26 -9.51 7.70
CA LEU A 52 -1.10 -9.79 6.26
C LEU A 52 -0.72 -11.27 5.94
N PRO A 53 0.19 -11.96 6.66
CA PRO A 53 0.54 -13.35 6.39
C PRO A 53 -0.56 -14.37 6.75
N GLU A 54 -1.64 -13.95 7.44
CA GLU A 54 -2.76 -14.84 7.76
C GLU A 54 -3.80 -14.92 6.64
N PHE A 55 -3.76 -14.00 5.70
CA PHE A 55 -4.57 -14.11 4.49
C PHE A 55 -4.13 -15.30 3.65
N LYS A 56 -5.09 -15.96 3.01
CA LYS A 56 -4.77 -17.00 2.02
C LYS A 56 -3.94 -16.41 0.88
N ARG A 57 -2.89 -17.11 0.48
CA ARG A 57 -1.98 -16.64 -0.59
C ARG A 57 -2.73 -16.22 -1.86
N GLY A 58 -3.74 -17.01 -2.29
CA GLY A 58 -4.56 -16.68 -3.46
C GLY A 58 -5.28 -15.33 -3.31
N VAL A 59 -5.75 -15.02 -2.09
CA VAL A 59 -6.41 -13.74 -1.78
C VAL A 59 -5.43 -12.56 -1.86
N LEU A 60 -4.17 -12.76 -1.45
CA LEU A 60 -3.14 -11.72 -1.58
C LEU A 60 -2.70 -11.50 -3.03
N GLU A 61 -2.63 -12.56 -3.83
CA GLU A 61 -2.20 -12.46 -5.23
C GLU A 61 -3.17 -11.63 -6.10
N VAL A 62 -4.47 -11.63 -5.78
CA VAL A 62 -5.45 -10.82 -6.55
C VAL A 62 -5.28 -9.31 -6.34
N LEU A 63 -4.56 -8.87 -5.31
CA LEU A 63 -4.23 -7.45 -5.09
C LEU A 63 -3.22 -6.90 -6.10
N ARG A 64 -2.44 -7.77 -6.76
CA ARG A 64 -1.33 -7.34 -7.62
C ARG A 64 -1.78 -6.48 -8.78
N GLN A 65 -2.87 -6.86 -9.44
CA GLN A 65 -3.40 -6.12 -10.57
C GLN A 65 -4.02 -4.79 -10.14
N PRO A 66 -4.94 -4.73 -9.17
CA PRO A 66 -5.52 -3.47 -8.71
C PRO A 66 -4.50 -2.44 -8.21
N LEU A 67 -3.40 -2.88 -7.58
CA LEU A 67 -2.33 -2.00 -7.13
C LEU A 67 -1.56 -1.36 -8.30
N GLU A 68 -1.51 -2.03 -9.46
CA GLU A 68 -0.81 -1.55 -10.66
C GLU A 68 -1.76 -0.75 -11.56
N ASP A 69 -2.90 -1.36 -11.93
CA ASP A 69 -3.85 -0.83 -12.93
C ASP A 69 -4.86 0.16 -12.34
N ARG A 70 -5.06 0.13 -11.01
CA ARG A 70 -6.06 0.94 -10.27
C ARG A 70 -7.49 0.69 -10.70
N GLU A 71 -7.72 -0.49 -11.23
CA GLU A 71 -9.03 -0.98 -11.61
C GLU A 71 -9.15 -2.48 -11.39
N VAL A 72 -10.38 -2.96 -11.28
CA VAL A 72 -10.73 -4.37 -11.16
C VAL A 72 -11.75 -4.71 -12.22
N THR A 73 -11.42 -5.66 -13.08
CA THR A 73 -12.34 -6.17 -14.09
C THR A 73 -12.90 -7.52 -13.67
N ILE A 74 -14.22 -7.59 -13.57
CA ILE A 74 -14.96 -8.81 -13.26
C ILE A 74 -15.66 -9.28 -14.54
N SER A 75 -15.21 -10.41 -15.08
CA SER A 75 -15.82 -11.03 -16.27
C SER A 75 -16.69 -12.23 -15.86
N ARG A 76 -17.89 -12.29 -16.41
CA ARG A 76 -18.84 -13.40 -16.30
C ARG A 76 -19.40 -13.69 -17.69
N ALA A 77 -20.03 -14.84 -17.86
CA ALA A 77 -20.52 -15.28 -19.16
C ALA A 77 -21.39 -14.24 -19.93
N LYS A 78 -22.12 -13.41 -19.20
CA LYS A 78 -23.03 -12.40 -19.79
C LYS A 78 -22.57 -10.96 -19.57
N PHE A 79 -21.59 -10.71 -18.68
CA PHE A 79 -21.22 -9.36 -18.28
C PHE A 79 -19.72 -9.24 -18.05
N THR A 80 -19.15 -8.15 -18.49
CA THR A 80 -17.83 -7.69 -18.07
C THR A 80 -17.98 -6.28 -17.52
N VAL A 81 -17.56 -6.07 -16.27
CA VAL A 81 -17.67 -4.79 -15.57
C VAL A 81 -16.32 -4.44 -14.98
N THR A 82 -15.85 -3.23 -15.23
CA THR A 82 -14.64 -2.67 -14.64
C THR A 82 -15.00 -1.66 -13.56
N TYR A 83 -14.47 -1.86 -12.37
CA TYR A 83 -14.62 -0.97 -11.22
C TYR A 83 -13.31 -0.24 -10.95
N PRO A 84 -13.35 1.07 -10.65
CA PRO A 84 -12.16 1.78 -10.23
C PRO A 84 -11.69 1.29 -8.85
N SER A 85 -10.36 1.21 -8.66
CA SER A 85 -9.75 0.71 -7.43
C SER A 85 -8.46 1.48 -7.05
N SER A 86 -8.48 2.80 -7.19
CA SER A 86 -7.37 3.64 -6.73
C SER A 86 -7.47 3.84 -5.21
N PHE A 87 -6.75 3.04 -4.44
CA PHE A 87 -6.75 3.06 -2.97
C PHE A 87 -5.33 3.13 -2.43
N MET A 88 -5.17 3.50 -1.16
CA MET A 88 -3.93 3.34 -0.42
C MET A 88 -3.98 2.01 0.33
N LEU A 89 -3.05 1.10 0.01
CA LEU A 89 -2.86 -0.12 0.79
C LEU A 89 -2.07 0.19 2.04
N VAL A 90 -2.61 -0.19 3.19
CA VAL A 90 -1.90 -0.24 4.47
C VAL A 90 -2.00 -1.66 4.98
N ALA A 91 -0.89 -2.25 5.36
CA ALA A 91 -0.87 -3.60 5.90
C ALA A 91 -0.01 -3.65 7.16
N SER A 92 -0.40 -4.48 8.10
CA SER A 92 0.40 -4.81 9.28
C SER A 92 0.73 -6.29 9.29
N MET A 93 1.86 -6.62 9.91
CA MET A 93 2.24 -8.01 10.17
C MET A 93 3.17 -8.08 11.38
N ASN A 94 3.11 -9.17 12.09
CA ASN A 94 4.11 -9.46 13.11
C ASN A 94 5.46 -9.76 12.46
N PRO A 95 6.57 -9.47 13.13
CA PRO A 95 7.90 -9.72 12.58
C PRO A 95 8.23 -11.21 12.44
N SER A 96 7.53 -12.06 13.18
CA SER A 96 7.69 -13.52 13.15
C SER A 96 6.39 -14.23 13.52
N PRO A 97 6.26 -15.57 13.29
CA PRO A 97 5.12 -16.36 13.73
C PRO A 97 4.88 -16.31 15.24
N SER A 98 5.95 -16.18 16.04
CA SER A 98 5.89 -16.08 17.50
C SER A 98 5.61 -14.65 18.00
N GLY A 99 5.63 -13.65 17.12
CA GLY A 99 5.51 -12.23 17.47
C GLY A 99 6.84 -11.59 17.91
N TYR A 100 7.89 -12.38 18.11
CA TYR A 100 9.21 -11.90 18.55
C TYR A 100 10.24 -12.13 17.46
N PHE A 101 11.01 -11.09 17.14
CA PHE A 101 12.12 -11.18 16.19
C PHE A 101 13.30 -10.38 16.72
N ASN A 102 14.47 -11.03 16.79
CA ASN A 102 15.70 -10.43 17.31
C ASN A 102 15.59 -9.86 18.74
N ASP A 103 14.64 -10.38 19.53
CA ASP A 103 14.53 -10.03 20.94
C ASP A 103 15.34 -11.07 21.76
N PRO A 104 16.48 -10.69 22.37
CA PRO A 104 17.32 -11.61 23.14
C PRO A 104 16.61 -12.16 24.39
N ASP A 105 15.59 -11.48 24.88
CA ASP A 105 14.82 -11.87 26.07
C ASP A 105 13.52 -12.62 25.72
N ALA A 106 13.28 -12.88 24.45
CA ALA A 106 12.07 -13.58 24.01
C ALA A 106 12.09 -15.08 24.40
N PRO A 107 11.00 -15.56 25.02
CA PRO A 107 10.95 -16.95 25.52
C PRO A 107 10.91 -17.99 24.40
N VAL A 108 10.56 -17.60 23.18
CA VAL A 108 10.46 -18.50 22.01
C VAL A 108 10.91 -17.75 20.76
N THR A 109 11.99 -18.21 20.16
CA THR A 109 12.43 -17.75 18.85
C THR A 109 11.94 -18.72 17.78
N SER A 110 11.36 -18.18 16.69
CA SER A 110 11.00 -18.99 15.54
C SER A 110 12.24 -19.54 14.85
N SER A 111 12.21 -20.82 14.46
CA SER A 111 13.29 -21.41 13.68
C SER A 111 13.42 -20.72 12.31
N PRO A 112 14.62 -20.75 11.67
CA PRO A 112 14.81 -20.19 10.32
C PRO A 112 13.83 -20.77 9.30
N ALA A 113 13.47 -22.04 9.41
CA ALA A 113 12.52 -22.70 8.52
C ALA A 113 11.08 -22.21 8.72
N GLU A 114 10.67 -21.95 9.96
CA GLU A 114 9.37 -21.37 10.28
C GLU A 114 9.28 -19.93 9.78
N MET A 115 10.34 -19.14 9.99
CA MET A 115 10.43 -17.78 9.50
C MET A 115 10.33 -17.73 7.97
N GLN A 116 11.10 -18.57 7.27
CA GLN A 116 11.05 -18.64 5.82
C GLN A 116 9.65 -19.03 5.31
N ARG A 117 9.00 -20.00 5.96
CA ARG A 117 7.62 -20.42 5.65
C ARG A 117 6.62 -19.28 5.89
N TYR A 118 6.79 -18.55 6.97
CA TYR A 118 5.93 -17.39 7.31
C TYR A 118 6.06 -16.28 6.27
N LEU A 119 7.27 -15.84 5.95
CA LEU A 119 7.52 -14.80 4.96
C LEU A 119 7.13 -15.23 3.55
N SER A 120 7.26 -16.53 3.20
CA SER A 120 6.88 -17.04 1.88
C SER A 120 5.37 -17.00 1.60
N LYS A 121 4.53 -16.76 2.61
CA LYS A 121 3.08 -16.53 2.41
C LYS A 121 2.84 -15.27 1.58
N ILE A 122 3.70 -14.26 1.68
CA ILE A 122 3.64 -13.03 0.90
C ILE A 122 4.62 -13.16 -0.27
N SER A 123 4.12 -13.04 -1.49
CA SER A 123 4.98 -13.18 -2.67
C SER A 123 5.88 -11.95 -2.87
N GLY A 124 7.10 -12.18 -3.37
CA GLY A 124 8.01 -11.10 -3.78
C GLY A 124 7.33 -10.08 -4.70
N PRO A 125 6.61 -10.50 -5.77
CA PRO A 125 5.88 -9.59 -6.63
C PRO A 125 4.81 -8.73 -5.94
N LEU A 126 4.22 -9.17 -4.83
CA LEU A 126 3.31 -8.34 -4.03
C LEU A 126 4.10 -7.34 -3.17
N LEU A 127 5.17 -7.79 -2.51
CA LEU A 127 6.07 -6.91 -1.76
C LEU A 127 6.66 -5.81 -2.64
N ASP A 128 7.06 -6.14 -3.86
CA ASP A 128 7.54 -5.16 -4.84
C ASP A 128 6.51 -4.07 -5.16
N ARG A 129 5.25 -4.22 -4.80
CA ARG A 129 4.18 -3.24 -5.01
C ARG A 129 3.85 -2.41 -3.78
N ILE A 130 4.44 -2.72 -2.65
CA ILE A 130 4.35 -1.93 -1.41
C ILE A 130 5.54 -0.96 -1.41
N ASP A 131 5.25 0.34 -1.42
CA ASP A 131 6.26 1.38 -1.63
C ASP A 131 7.12 1.64 -0.40
N ILE A 132 6.58 1.49 0.81
CA ILE A 132 7.23 1.83 2.07
C ILE A 132 7.06 0.67 3.04
N HIS A 133 8.19 0.20 3.57
CA HIS A 133 8.25 -0.82 4.61
C HIS A 133 8.82 -0.18 5.87
N VAL A 134 8.09 -0.31 6.98
CA VAL A 134 8.47 0.28 8.27
C VAL A 134 8.57 -0.83 9.29
N GLU A 135 9.71 -0.95 9.93
CA GLU A 135 9.89 -1.80 11.09
C GLU A 135 9.54 -1.02 12.36
N VAL A 136 8.64 -1.57 13.16
CA VAL A 136 8.24 -1.00 14.45
C VAL A 136 8.89 -1.83 15.55
N THR A 137 9.84 -1.22 16.27
CA THR A 137 10.51 -1.87 17.39
C THR A 137 9.63 -1.84 18.64
N PRO A 138 9.77 -2.84 19.55
CA PRO A 138 9.11 -2.82 20.85
C PRO A 138 9.44 -1.55 21.64
N VAL A 139 8.44 -0.98 22.28
CA VAL A 139 8.62 0.20 23.14
C VAL A 139 9.02 -0.26 24.54
N PRO A 140 10.19 0.17 25.08
CA PRO A 140 10.58 -0.12 26.44
C PRO A 140 9.51 0.34 27.45
N PHE A 141 9.34 -0.42 28.54
CA PHE A 141 8.32 -0.14 29.54
C PHE A 141 8.40 1.28 30.13
N GLU A 142 9.63 1.76 30.33
CA GLU A 142 9.89 3.11 30.83
C GLU A 142 9.30 4.21 29.93
N LYS A 143 9.32 3.98 28.60
CA LYS A 143 8.73 4.89 27.62
C LYS A 143 7.21 4.78 27.50
N LEU A 144 6.62 3.65 27.92
CA LEU A 144 5.16 3.50 27.95
C LEU A 144 4.51 4.33 29.06
N SER A 145 5.24 4.58 30.15
CA SER A 145 4.79 5.40 31.28
C SER A 145 5.03 6.90 31.08
N GLU A 146 5.81 7.31 30.07
CA GLU A 146 6.03 8.72 29.75
C GLU A 146 4.81 9.31 29.03
N GLU A 147 4.30 10.45 29.51
CA GLU A 147 3.24 11.24 28.85
C GLU A 147 3.74 11.91 27.54
N ARG A 148 4.62 11.30 26.80
CA ARG A 148 5.06 11.83 25.49
C ARG A 148 3.91 11.75 24.51
N LYS A 149 3.27 12.87 24.27
CA LYS A 149 2.29 13.01 23.18
C LYS A 149 3.03 12.99 21.85
N GLY A 150 2.70 12.03 21.00
CA GLY A 150 3.15 12.05 19.61
C GLY A 150 2.67 13.30 18.86
N GLU A 151 3.18 13.51 17.67
CA GLU A 151 2.76 14.63 16.82
C GLU A 151 1.23 14.56 16.56
N PRO A 152 0.47 15.63 16.81
CA PRO A 152 -0.98 15.59 16.64
C PRO A 152 -1.38 15.54 15.16
N SER A 153 -2.51 14.88 14.87
CA SER A 153 -2.98 14.63 13.51
C SER A 153 -3.26 15.89 12.69
N ASN A 154 -3.58 17.02 13.32
CA ASN A 154 -3.75 18.29 12.61
C ASN A 154 -2.44 18.80 11.99
N VAL A 155 -1.32 18.71 12.70
CA VAL A 155 0.00 19.11 12.18
C VAL A 155 0.44 18.21 11.03
N ILE A 156 0.24 16.88 11.18
CA ILE A 156 0.48 15.92 10.08
C ILE A 156 -0.39 16.28 8.87
N ARG A 157 -1.66 16.62 9.09
CA ARG A 157 -2.60 16.99 8.02
C ARG A 157 -2.15 18.22 7.26
N GLU A 158 -1.67 19.25 7.94
CA GLU A 158 -1.17 20.48 7.30
C GLU A 158 0.01 20.17 6.38
N ARG A 159 0.97 19.38 6.84
CA ARG A 159 2.13 18.94 6.06
C ARG A 159 1.73 18.13 4.83
N VAL A 160 0.81 17.16 5.00
CA VAL A 160 0.27 16.36 3.90
C VAL A 160 -0.51 17.23 2.90
N THR A 161 -1.29 18.19 3.38
CA THR A 161 -2.06 19.12 2.53
C THR A 161 -1.12 19.99 1.71
N GLY A 162 -0.03 20.50 2.30
CA GLY A 162 1.01 21.24 1.60
C GLY A 162 1.64 20.42 0.47
N ALA A 163 2.06 19.19 0.76
CA ALA A 163 2.64 18.28 -0.25
C ALA A 163 1.64 17.97 -1.39
N ARG A 164 0.35 17.81 -1.07
CA ARG A 164 -0.69 17.59 -2.08
C ARG A 164 -0.95 18.80 -2.95
N LYS A 165 -0.88 20.03 -2.39
CA LYS A 165 -1.01 21.27 -3.15
C LYS A 165 0.09 21.37 -4.21
N VAL A 166 1.34 21.15 -3.85
CA VAL A 166 2.48 21.13 -4.79
C VAL A 166 2.27 20.12 -5.92
N GLN A 167 1.75 18.93 -5.61
CA GLN A 167 1.47 17.91 -6.62
C GLN A 167 0.30 18.33 -7.52
N SER A 168 -0.76 18.91 -6.97
CA SER A 168 -1.90 19.39 -7.75
C SER A 168 -1.48 20.49 -8.73
N GLU A 169 -0.63 21.42 -8.31
CA GLU A 169 -0.06 22.46 -9.17
C GLU A 169 0.82 21.88 -10.28
N ARG A 170 1.65 20.85 -9.95
CA ARG A 170 2.51 20.15 -10.92
C ARG A 170 1.73 19.49 -12.04
N PHE A 171 0.55 18.97 -11.75
CA PHE A 171 -0.24 18.18 -12.68
C PHE A 171 -1.50 18.88 -13.21
N LEU A 172 -1.59 20.22 -13.10
CA LEU A 172 -2.75 21.00 -13.58
C LEU A 172 -3.11 20.73 -15.04
N GLU A 173 -2.11 20.49 -15.88
CA GLU A 173 -2.31 20.25 -17.33
C GLU A 173 -2.72 18.79 -17.66
N PHE A 174 -2.76 17.90 -16.65
CA PHE A 174 -3.05 16.48 -16.85
C PHE A 174 -4.44 16.13 -16.30
N SER A 175 -5.31 15.62 -17.15
CA SER A 175 -6.66 15.18 -16.73
C SER A 175 -6.67 13.93 -15.84
N ASN A 176 -5.63 13.07 -15.96
CA ASN A 176 -5.60 11.72 -15.37
C ASN A 176 -4.53 11.56 -14.29
N ILE A 177 -3.72 12.61 -14.02
CA ILE A 177 -2.61 12.57 -13.06
C ILE A 177 -2.82 13.67 -12.04
N HIS A 178 -2.98 13.31 -10.78
CA HIS A 178 -3.25 14.24 -9.68
C HIS A 178 -2.16 14.22 -8.59
N TYR A 179 -1.34 13.17 -8.56
CA TYR A 179 -0.28 12.99 -7.58
C TYR A 179 0.87 12.11 -8.14
N ASN A 180 2.04 12.21 -7.52
CA ASN A 180 3.27 11.60 -8.01
C ASN A 180 3.16 10.08 -8.23
N ALA A 181 2.41 9.36 -7.38
CA ALA A 181 2.20 7.92 -7.55
C ALA A 181 1.54 7.54 -8.89
N GLN A 182 0.85 8.49 -9.55
CA GLN A 182 0.20 8.27 -10.84
C GLN A 182 1.10 8.56 -12.04
N MET A 183 2.31 9.08 -11.83
CA MET A 183 3.25 9.35 -12.91
C MET A 183 3.56 8.10 -13.72
N GLY A 184 3.47 8.20 -15.05
CA GLY A 184 4.03 7.24 -15.98
C GLY A 184 5.50 7.55 -16.31
N VAL A 185 6.11 6.75 -17.17
CA VAL A 185 7.53 6.87 -17.51
C VAL A 185 7.90 8.28 -18.04
N LYS A 186 7.02 8.91 -18.84
CA LYS A 186 7.26 10.27 -19.37
C LYS A 186 7.36 11.30 -18.25
N GLN A 187 6.43 11.25 -17.29
CA GLN A 187 6.39 12.17 -16.15
C GLN A 187 7.56 11.94 -15.20
N ILE A 188 7.93 10.69 -14.94
CA ILE A 188 9.11 10.36 -14.11
C ILE A 188 10.36 11.00 -14.73
N ARG A 189 10.60 10.82 -16.02
CA ARG A 189 11.75 11.43 -16.71
C ARG A 189 11.75 12.95 -16.66
N SER A 190 10.56 13.58 -16.68
CA SER A 190 10.41 15.04 -16.64
C SER A 190 10.61 15.60 -15.24
N TYR A 191 9.96 15.00 -14.23
CA TYR A 191 9.83 15.57 -12.89
C TYR A 191 10.76 14.95 -11.84
N CYS A 192 11.35 13.79 -12.10
CA CYS A 192 12.24 13.08 -11.17
C CYS A 192 13.68 13.07 -11.66
N LYS A 193 14.19 14.23 -12.10
CA LYS A 193 15.60 14.35 -12.51
C LYS A 193 16.49 14.23 -11.28
N LEU A 194 17.52 13.38 -11.38
CA LEU A 194 18.54 13.18 -10.36
C LEU A 194 19.80 13.95 -10.75
N ASP A 195 20.49 14.47 -9.75
CA ASP A 195 21.87 14.89 -9.90
C ASP A 195 22.82 13.68 -9.93
N GLU A 196 24.09 13.91 -10.22
CA GLU A 196 25.09 12.84 -10.38
C GLU A 196 25.29 12.06 -9.08
N SER A 197 25.28 12.73 -7.94
CA SER A 197 25.43 12.11 -6.62
C SER A 197 24.26 11.20 -6.26
N SER A 198 23.03 11.66 -6.49
CA SER A 198 21.81 10.88 -6.28
C SER A 198 21.74 9.67 -7.22
N LEU A 199 22.17 9.85 -8.50
CA LEU A 199 22.21 8.76 -9.45
C LEU A 199 23.21 7.67 -9.03
N GLN A 200 24.40 8.06 -8.57
CA GLN A 200 25.41 7.11 -8.07
C GLN A 200 24.93 6.37 -6.81
N LEU A 201 24.28 7.08 -5.88
CA LEU A 201 23.69 6.47 -4.68
C LEU A 201 22.62 5.44 -5.06
N LEU A 202 21.70 5.82 -5.93
CA LEU A 202 20.63 4.93 -6.39
C LEU A 202 21.18 3.71 -7.13
N LYS A 203 22.17 3.89 -7.99
CA LYS A 203 22.86 2.78 -8.68
C LYS A 203 23.45 1.80 -7.66
N THR A 204 24.17 2.30 -6.66
CA THR A 204 24.76 1.48 -5.60
C THR A 204 23.71 0.71 -4.82
N ALA A 205 22.58 1.36 -4.50
CA ALA A 205 21.47 0.72 -3.79
C ALA A 205 20.84 -0.39 -4.66
N MET A 206 20.60 -0.11 -5.95
CA MET A 206 20.06 -1.10 -6.89
C MET A 206 20.93 -2.35 -6.98
N GLU A 207 22.25 -2.18 -7.09
CA GLU A 207 23.23 -3.27 -7.19
C GLU A 207 23.31 -4.06 -5.85
N LYS A 208 23.49 -3.35 -4.72
CA LYS A 208 23.67 -4.00 -3.41
C LYS A 208 22.42 -4.72 -2.91
N LEU A 209 21.24 -4.17 -3.15
CA LEU A 209 19.96 -4.69 -2.68
C LEU A 209 19.23 -5.53 -3.75
N ASN A 210 19.85 -5.72 -4.93
CA ASN A 210 19.27 -6.44 -6.06
C ASN A 210 17.83 -5.99 -6.37
N LEU A 211 17.63 -4.66 -6.47
CA LEU A 211 16.31 -4.08 -6.68
C LEU A 211 15.89 -4.18 -8.15
N SER A 212 14.60 -4.35 -8.37
CA SER A 212 14.01 -4.42 -9.71
C SER A 212 13.89 -3.04 -10.38
N ALA A 213 13.73 -3.01 -11.71
CA ALA A 213 13.42 -1.77 -12.44
C ALA A 213 12.11 -1.09 -11.94
N ARG A 214 11.14 -1.87 -11.44
CA ARG A 214 9.93 -1.34 -10.80
C ARG A 214 10.26 -0.60 -9.51
N ALA A 215 11.17 -1.13 -8.70
CA ALA A 215 11.63 -0.47 -7.49
C ALA A 215 12.28 0.88 -7.80
N TYR A 216 13.07 0.97 -8.90
CA TYR A 216 13.65 2.22 -9.36
C TYR A 216 12.59 3.32 -9.57
N ASP A 217 11.56 3.05 -10.37
CA ASP A 217 10.49 4.02 -10.64
C ASP A 217 9.74 4.42 -9.37
N ARG A 218 9.53 3.48 -8.44
CA ARG A 218 8.85 3.73 -7.17
C ARG A 218 9.67 4.58 -6.24
N ILE A 219 10.97 4.30 -6.10
CA ILE A 219 11.90 5.12 -5.32
C ILE A 219 11.85 6.57 -5.84
N LEU A 220 11.89 6.78 -7.15
CA LEU A 220 11.80 8.12 -7.73
C LEU A 220 10.49 8.83 -7.39
N LYS A 221 9.35 8.13 -7.48
CA LYS A 221 8.03 8.71 -7.13
C LYS A 221 7.92 9.06 -5.65
N VAL A 222 8.39 8.19 -4.77
CA VAL A 222 8.40 8.42 -3.31
C VAL A 222 9.32 9.55 -2.95
N SER A 223 10.57 9.53 -3.42
CA SER A 223 11.57 10.60 -3.16
C SER A 223 11.09 11.96 -3.67
N ARG A 224 10.34 12.00 -4.78
CA ARG A 224 9.76 13.24 -5.29
C ARG A 224 8.59 13.76 -4.44
N THR A 225 8.05 12.92 -3.58
CA THR A 225 6.93 13.28 -2.70
C THR A 225 7.40 13.80 -1.34
N ILE A 226 8.53 13.29 -0.85
CA ILE A 226 9.23 13.74 0.36
C ILE A 226 9.95 15.06 0.06
#